data_45540b24427641f5db7de3111cd2d244
#
_entry.id   45540b24427641f5db7de3111cd2d244
#
_cell.length_a   1.000
_cell.length_b   1.000
_cell.length_c   1.000
_cell.angle_alpha   90.00
_cell.angle_beta   90.00
_cell.angle_gamma   90.00
#
_symmetry.space_group_name_H-M   'P 1'
#
loop_
_entity.id
_entity.type
_entity.pdbx_description
1 polymer ?
#
loop_
_entity_poly.entity_id
_entity_poly.type
_entity_poly.pdbx_seq_one_letter_code
_entity_poly.pdbx_strand_id
1 'polypeptide(L)'
;MITVDEFAQEAKQWLAENKHLAPRDYGAICPPDMVNEGLAWQKHLYASGKAGIHWPVEFGGQGLTAAHQAQWLYECALVGVPGVFNMVGLVLTGGAVQKFGTPEQQAKYLNATLRAEHVGCQLFS
;
A
#
# COMPACT_ATOMS: atom_id res chain seq x y z
N MET A 1 -2.72 -8.08 -19.20
CA MET A 1 -2.68 -7.15 -18.05
C MET A 1 -3.80 -6.12 -18.21
N ILE A 2 -4.50 -5.83 -17.14
CA ILE A 2 -5.54 -4.80 -17.13
C ILE A 2 -4.92 -3.44 -17.52
N THR A 3 -5.64 -2.65 -18.33
CA THR A 3 -5.18 -1.30 -18.67
C THR A 3 -5.32 -0.37 -17.47
N VAL A 4 -4.62 0.77 -17.49
CA VAL A 4 -4.74 1.78 -16.43
C VAL A 4 -6.17 2.33 -16.35
N ASP A 5 -6.83 2.53 -17.49
CA ASP A 5 -8.20 3.04 -17.52
C ASP A 5 -9.21 2.04 -16.93
N GLU A 6 -9.08 0.76 -17.27
CA GLU A 6 -9.90 -0.31 -16.68
C GLU A 6 -9.65 -0.41 -15.18
N PHE A 7 -8.39 -0.34 -14.77
CA PHE A 7 -8.01 -0.35 -13.36
C PHE A 7 -8.61 0.85 -12.62
N ALA A 8 -8.61 2.03 -13.23
CA ALA A 8 -9.21 3.23 -12.63
C ALA A 8 -10.70 3.02 -12.34
N GLN A 9 -11.44 2.40 -13.27
CA GLN A 9 -12.87 2.13 -13.06
C GLN A 9 -13.09 1.13 -11.93
N GLU A 10 -12.30 0.08 -11.87
CA GLU A 10 -12.36 -0.89 -10.77
C GLU A 10 -12.02 -0.23 -9.42
N ALA A 11 -11.00 0.64 -9.39
CA ALA A 11 -10.61 1.36 -8.19
C ALA A 11 -11.73 2.29 -7.69
N LYS A 12 -12.36 3.02 -8.60
CA LYS A 12 -13.49 3.90 -8.27
C LYS A 12 -14.64 3.11 -7.64
N GLN A 13 -15.01 2.00 -8.24
CA GLN A 13 -16.09 1.16 -7.72
C GLN A 13 -15.73 0.58 -6.35
N TRP A 14 -14.53 0.03 -6.20
CA TRP A 14 -14.09 -0.53 -4.93
C TRP A 14 -14.07 0.54 -3.83
N LEU A 15 -13.56 1.73 -4.13
CA LEU A 15 -13.53 2.83 -3.17
C LEU A 15 -14.94 3.28 -2.77
N ALA A 16 -15.88 3.37 -3.72
CA ALA A 16 -17.27 3.71 -3.40
C ALA A 16 -17.88 2.72 -2.39
N GLU A 17 -17.52 1.44 -2.50
CA GLU A 17 -18.04 0.37 -1.65
C GLU A 17 -17.30 0.25 -0.31
N ASN A 18 -16.04 0.71 -0.23
CA ASN A 18 -15.16 0.45 0.92
C ASN A 18 -14.67 1.70 1.67
N LYS A 19 -14.84 2.90 1.13
CA LYS A 19 -14.28 4.12 1.75
C LYS A 19 -14.79 4.38 3.16
N HIS A 20 -15.96 3.86 3.51
CA HIS A 20 -16.53 3.99 4.86
C HIS A 20 -15.69 3.29 5.94
N LEU A 21 -14.81 2.36 5.54
CA LEU A 21 -13.89 1.67 6.44
C LEU A 21 -12.55 2.41 6.60
N ALA A 22 -12.30 3.43 5.77
CA ALA A 22 -11.04 4.15 5.79
C ALA A 22 -11.04 5.26 6.85
N PRO A 23 -9.86 5.56 7.44
CA PRO A 23 -9.71 6.82 8.18
C PRO A 23 -9.76 8.00 7.21
N ARG A 24 -9.90 9.22 7.74
CA ARG A 24 -9.71 10.42 6.92
C ARG A 24 -8.31 10.43 6.32
N ASP A 25 -8.14 11.08 5.18
CA ASP A 25 -6.82 11.24 4.58
C ASP A 25 -5.92 12.05 5.54
N TYR A 26 -4.79 11.45 5.90
CA TYR A 26 -3.81 12.05 6.81
C TYR A 26 -2.52 12.47 6.07
N GLY A 27 -2.51 12.38 4.73
CA GLY A 27 -1.33 12.66 3.93
C GLY A 27 -0.33 11.50 3.91
N ALA A 28 0.95 11.83 3.85
CA ALA A 28 2.00 10.82 3.68
C ALA A 28 2.29 10.03 4.97
N ILE A 29 2.10 10.65 6.14
CA ILE A 29 2.47 10.05 7.41
C ILE A 29 1.24 10.03 8.33
N CYS A 30 0.93 8.83 8.84
CA CYS A 30 -0.18 8.65 9.75
C CYS A 30 0.10 9.31 11.11
N PRO A 31 -0.80 10.18 11.60
CA PRO A 31 -0.66 10.75 12.94
C PRO A 31 -0.70 9.68 14.03
N PRO A 32 -0.01 9.91 15.17
CA PRO A 32 0.02 8.91 16.24
C PRO A 32 -1.35 8.50 16.79
N ASP A 33 -2.32 9.41 16.80
CA ASP A 33 -3.68 9.14 17.28
C ASP A 33 -4.55 8.36 16.29
N MET A 34 -4.06 8.13 15.06
CA MET A 34 -4.78 7.42 14.01
C MET A 34 -4.13 6.08 13.64
N VAL A 35 -3.14 5.62 14.41
CA VAL A 35 -2.38 4.41 14.06
C VAL A 35 -3.28 3.18 13.97
N ASN A 36 -4.21 3.00 14.89
CA ASN A 36 -5.10 1.83 14.87
C ASN A 36 -5.99 1.80 13.64
N GLU A 37 -6.55 2.93 13.25
CA GLU A 37 -7.36 3.04 12.04
C GLU A 37 -6.51 2.83 10.79
N GLY A 38 -5.29 3.38 10.79
CA GLY A 38 -4.35 3.21 9.68
C GLY A 38 -3.92 1.75 9.48
N LEU A 39 -3.62 1.06 10.57
CA LEU A 39 -3.28 -0.37 10.52
C LEU A 39 -4.44 -1.21 10.01
N ALA A 40 -5.66 -0.96 10.52
CA ALA A 40 -6.84 -1.68 10.07
C ALA A 40 -7.11 -1.45 8.57
N TRP A 41 -6.94 -0.22 8.12
CA TRP A 41 -7.10 0.14 6.71
C TRP A 41 -6.06 -0.58 5.83
N GLN A 42 -4.78 -0.59 6.24
CA GLN A 42 -3.74 -1.28 5.48
C GLN A 42 -4.01 -2.78 5.38
N LYS A 43 -4.46 -3.41 6.46
CA LYS A 43 -4.83 -4.83 6.44
C LYS A 43 -6.00 -5.10 5.49
N HIS A 44 -6.99 -4.21 5.46
CA HIS A 44 -8.12 -4.32 4.54
C HIS A 44 -7.67 -4.12 3.09
N LEU A 45 -6.79 -3.15 2.82
CA LEU A 45 -6.20 -2.96 1.50
C LEU A 45 -5.46 -4.23 1.04
N TYR A 46 -4.66 -4.81 1.91
CA TYR A 46 -3.94 -6.04 1.57
C TYR A 46 -4.90 -7.19 1.24
N ALA A 47 -5.90 -7.41 2.09
CA ALA A 47 -6.88 -8.48 1.88
C ALA A 47 -7.69 -8.30 0.59
N SER A 48 -7.83 -7.06 0.13
CA SER A 48 -8.58 -6.70 -1.09
C SER A 48 -7.69 -6.61 -2.34
N GLY A 49 -6.40 -6.91 -2.23
CA GLY A 49 -5.46 -6.78 -3.34
C GLY A 49 -5.13 -5.34 -3.71
N LYS A 50 -5.27 -4.41 -2.78
CA LYS A 50 -5.02 -2.97 -2.99
C LYS A 50 -3.72 -2.49 -2.33
N ALA A 51 -2.94 -3.36 -1.73
CA ALA A 51 -1.61 -3.06 -1.23
C ALA A 51 -0.56 -3.60 -2.20
N GLY A 52 0.52 -2.85 -2.41
CA GLY A 52 1.60 -3.29 -3.28
C GLY A 52 1.16 -3.51 -4.73
N ILE A 53 0.39 -2.60 -5.29
CA ILE A 53 -0.19 -2.75 -6.63
C ILE A 53 0.89 -3.02 -7.68
N HIS A 54 2.03 -2.34 -7.59
CA HIS A 54 3.15 -2.51 -8.53
C HIS A 54 4.25 -3.45 -8.01
N TRP A 55 4.05 -4.08 -6.85
CA TRP A 55 5.01 -5.04 -6.32
C TRP A 55 4.89 -6.38 -7.06
N PRO A 56 6.01 -7.11 -7.19
CA PRO A 56 5.97 -8.47 -7.75
C PRO A 56 4.99 -9.37 -6.98
N VAL A 57 4.33 -10.24 -7.71
CA VAL A 57 3.38 -11.20 -7.13
C VAL A 57 4.07 -12.11 -6.11
N GLU A 58 5.32 -12.48 -6.36
CA GLU A 58 6.10 -13.33 -5.45
C GLU A 58 6.29 -12.72 -4.06
N PHE A 59 6.18 -11.40 -3.93
CA PHE A 59 6.29 -10.69 -2.65
C PHE A 59 4.93 -10.25 -2.08
N GLY A 60 3.85 -10.72 -2.66
CA GLY A 60 2.49 -10.42 -2.21
C GLY A 60 1.82 -9.28 -2.94
N GLY A 61 2.46 -8.70 -3.95
CA GLY A 61 1.90 -7.62 -4.76
C GLY A 61 1.02 -8.10 -5.90
N GLN A 62 0.52 -7.15 -6.66
CA GLN A 62 -0.40 -7.43 -7.77
C GLN A 62 0.30 -7.57 -9.13
N GLY A 63 1.58 -7.27 -9.20
CA GLY A 63 2.36 -7.39 -10.43
C GLY A 63 1.98 -6.39 -11.52
N LEU A 64 1.31 -5.31 -11.15
CA LEU A 64 0.95 -4.26 -12.09
C LEU A 64 2.09 -3.24 -12.23
N THR A 65 1.86 -2.13 -12.91
CA THR A 65 2.90 -1.15 -13.19
C THR A 65 2.87 0.02 -12.21
N ALA A 66 3.92 0.85 -12.23
CA ALA A 66 3.95 2.09 -11.48
C ALA A 66 2.81 3.04 -11.90
N ALA A 67 2.38 3.00 -13.15
CA ALA A 67 1.25 3.79 -13.61
C ALA A 67 -0.07 3.36 -12.93
N HIS A 68 -0.27 2.07 -12.71
CA HIS A 68 -1.41 1.57 -11.95
C HIS A 68 -1.35 2.02 -10.49
N GLN A 69 -0.17 1.97 -9.88
CA GLN A 69 0.02 2.46 -8.51
C GLN A 69 -0.29 3.95 -8.40
N ALA A 70 0.19 4.75 -9.33
CA ALA A 70 -0.10 6.17 -9.36
C ALA A 70 -1.60 6.45 -9.52
N GLN A 71 -2.27 5.68 -10.39
CA GLN A 71 -3.71 5.79 -10.59
C GLN A 71 -4.49 5.44 -9.32
N TRP A 72 -4.06 4.41 -8.58
CA TRP A 72 -4.66 4.05 -7.31
C TRP A 72 -4.59 5.21 -6.31
N LEU A 73 -3.41 5.81 -6.16
CA LEU A 73 -3.22 6.94 -5.25
C LEU A 73 -4.06 8.15 -5.65
N TYR A 74 -4.18 8.39 -6.95
CA TYR A 74 -5.03 9.47 -7.49
C TYR A 74 -6.50 9.24 -7.14
N GLU A 75 -7.02 8.03 -7.34
CA GLU A 75 -8.41 7.71 -7.03
C GLU A 75 -8.69 7.80 -5.52
N CYS A 76 -7.76 7.38 -4.68
CA CYS A 76 -7.86 7.55 -3.22
C CYS A 76 -7.95 9.02 -2.83
N ALA A 77 -7.11 9.87 -3.42
CA ALA A 77 -7.09 11.30 -3.14
C ALA A 77 -8.42 11.96 -3.53
N LEU A 78 -9.02 11.56 -4.65
CA LEU A 78 -10.31 12.10 -5.10
C LEU A 78 -11.44 11.86 -4.10
N VAL A 79 -11.42 10.75 -3.37
CA VAL A 79 -12.47 10.42 -2.39
C VAL A 79 -12.03 10.69 -0.94
N GLY A 80 -10.83 11.23 -0.74
CA GLY A 80 -10.36 11.67 0.57
C GLY A 80 -9.96 10.55 1.52
N VAL A 81 -9.45 9.43 1.00
CA VAL A 81 -8.95 8.33 1.82
C VAL A 81 -7.44 8.15 1.62
N PRO A 82 -6.70 7.66 2.64
CA PRO A 82 -5.28 7.39 2.45
C PRO A 82 -5.09 6.14 1.58
N GLY A 83 -4.20 6.23 0.60
CA GLY A 83 -3.88 5.11 -0.29
C GLY A 83 -2.91 4.10 0.31
N VAL A 84 -2.25 4.46 1.42
CA VAL A 84 -1.25 3.62 2.08
C VAL A 84 -1.08 4.05 3.53
N PHE A 85 -0.78 3.09 4.41
CA PHE A 85 -0.44 3.39 5.81
C PHE A 85 1.09 3.39 6.01
N ASN A 86 1.77 2.40 5.49
CA ASN A 86 3.17 2.09 5.80
C ASN A 86 4.10 2.60 4.69
N MET A 87 4.06 3.90 4.40
CA MET A 87 4.77 4.46 3.24
C MET A 87 6.28 4.21 3.31
N VAL A 88 6.92 4.49 4.44
CA VAL A 88 8.37 4.29 4.57
C VAL A 88 8.72 2.81 4.40
N GLY A 89 7.94 1.92 5.00
CA GLY A 89 8.14 0.48 4.85
C GLY A 89 7.95 -0.01 3.42
N LEU A 90 6.89 0.46 2.75
CA LEU A 90 6.56 0.00 1.40
C LEU A 90 7.48 0.59 0.34
N VAL A 91 7.79 1.87 0.41
CA VAL A 91 8.56 2.55 -0.64
C VAL A 91 10.06 2.40 -0.40
N LEU A 92 10.55 2.71 0.79
CA LEU A 92 11.98 2.79 1.05
C LEU A 92 12.57 1.47 1.53
N THR A 93 12.10 0.97 2.67
CA THR A 93 12.61 -0.30 3.21
C THR A 93 12.27 -1.47 2.30
N GLY A 94 11.02 -1.56 1.87
CA GLY A 94 10.56 -2.61 0.97
C GLY A 94 11.29 -2.59 -0.37
N GLY A 95 11.48 -1.40 -0.95
CA GLY A 95 12.24 -1.25 -2.17
C GLY A 95 13.69 -1.71 -2.04
N ALA A 96 14.34 -1.37 -0.93
CA ALA A 96 15.71 -1.80 -0.66
C ALA A 96 15.80 -3.33 -0.49
N VAL A 97 14.88 -3.92 0.26
CA VAL A 97 14.86 -5.38 0.48
C VAL A 97 14.55 -6.13 -0.82
N GLN A 98 13.65 -5.63 -1.65
CA GLN A 98 13.39 -6.25 -2.97
C GLN A 98 14.65 -6.28 -3.83
N LYS A 99 15.42 -5.21 -3.83
CA LYS A 99 16.58 -5.06 -4.73
C LYS A 99 17.85 -5.69 -4.17
N PHE A 100 18.10 -5.57 -2.88
CA PHE A 100 19.37 -5.93 -2.25
C PHE A 100 19.25 -7.01 -1.17
N GLY A 101 18.05 -7.36 -0.75
CA GLY A 101 17.85 -8.35 0.29
C GLY A 101 18.16 -9.76 -0.17
N THR A 102 18.56 -10.61 0.79
CA THR A 102 18.67 -12.05 0.54
C THR A 102 17.28 -12.68 0.42
N PRO A 103 17.16 -13.91 -0.16
CA PRO A 103 15.88 -14.59 -0.20
C PRO A 103 15.22 -14.74 1.19
N GLU A 104 16.01 -14.98 2.23
CA GLU A 104 15.52 -15.07 3.61
C GLU A 104 14.95 -13.73 4.10
N GLN A 105 15.64 -12.63 3.82
CA GLN A 105 15.17 -11.29 4.17
C GLN A 105 13.90 -10.92 3.42
N GLN A 106 13.85 -11.23 2.13
CA GLN A 106 12.65 -10.99 1.31
C GLN A 106 11.45 -11.75 1.85
N ALA A 107 11.61 -13.03 2.18
CA ALA A 107 10.56 -13.86 2.73
C ALA A 107 10.09 -13.36 4.11
N LYS A 108 11.01 -12.87 4.92
CA LYS A 108 10.69 -12.41 6.28
C LYS A 108 9.99 -11.06 6.31
N TYR A 109 10.40 -10.11 5.46
CA TYR A 109 10.02 -8.71 5.63
C TYR A 109 9.00 -8.20 4.61
N LEU A 110 9.02 -8.67 3.35
CA LEU A 110 8.26 -8.00 2.31
C LEU A 110 6.75 -8.18 2.46
N ASN A 111 6.26 -9.40 2.53
CA ASN A 111 4.82 -9.62 2.68
C ASN A 111 4.30 -9.10 4.02
N ALA A 112 5.08 -9.26 5.08
CA ALA A 112 4.75 -8.75 6.41
C ALA A 112 4.61 -7.22 6.42
N THR A 113 5.42 -6.52 5.62
CA THR A 113 5.32 -5.06 5.46
C THR A 113 4.04 -4.67 4.72
N LEU A 114 3.66 -5.40 3.67
CA LEU A 114 2.39 -5.16 2.98
C LEU A 114 1.18 -5.33 3.90
N ARG A 115 1.22 -6.32 4.79
CA ARG A 115 0.15 -6.60 5.75
C ARG A 115 0.18 -5.69 6.99
N ALA A 116 1.14 -4.75 7.06
CA ALA A 116 1.37 -3.89 8.21
C ALA A 116 1.70 -4.63 9.51
N GLU A 117 2.25 -5.84 9.41
CA GLU A 117 2.85 -6.55 10.56
C GLU A 117 4.23 -5.97 10.89
N HIS A 118 4.93 -5.44 9.90
CA HIS A 118 6.16 -4.66 10.06
C HIS A 118 5.94 -3.26 9.51
N VAL A 119 6.23 -2.26 10.31
CA VAL A 119 6.13 -0.85 9.92
C VAL A 119 7.55 -0.28 9.81
N GLY A 120 7.87 0.27 8.65
CA GLY A 120 9.19 0.81 8.39
C GLY A 120 9.40 2.20 8.96
N CYS A 121 10.63 2.48 9.36
CA CYS A 121 11.04 3.83 9.73
C CYS A 121 12.47 4.10 9.25
N GLN A 122 12.85 5.36 9.22
CA GLN A 122 14.22 5.78 8.92
C GLN A 122 14.78 6.56 10.09
N LEU A 123 16.01 6.22 10.47
CA LEU A 123 16.71 6.85 11.58
C LEU A 123 17.94 7.58 11.04
N PHE A 124 17.72 8.75 10.51
CA PHE A 124 18.79 9.60 10.02
C PHE A 124 19.38 10.45 11.15
N SER A 125 20.67 10.63 11.13
CA SER A 125 21.39 11.51 12.06
C SER A 125 21.93 12.75 11.37
#